data_c2e6b0a46994cb62ae8329d80870b519
#
_entry.id   c2e6b0a46994cb62ae8329d80870b519
#
_cell.length_a   1.000
_cell.length_b   1.000
_cell.length_c   1.000
_cell.angle_alpha   90.00
_cell.angle_beta   90.00
_cell.angle_gamma   90.00
#
_symmetry.space_group_name_H-M   'P 1'
#
loop_
_entity.id
_entity.type
_entity.pdbx_description
1 polymer ?
#
loop_
_entity_poly.entity_id
_entity_poly.type
_entity_poly.pdbx_seq_one_letter_code
_entity_poly.pdbx_strand_id
1 'polypeptide(L)'
;IFLVERETSRTAINSGLNEDGWRVNRPCENIEIRGCHMTGGHGGVVIGSAISGGVRNIYMHDCQISGTMQGIRLKSMRGRGGYVHDVRIENMEINDVSDQAIQINMFYEYSTVMPKSQEPSDFDGIRISNVRGGGAAVGIEIKGLPEHKLKNISLENIKLKADEAFICSNVESMELKQVSAEGRCKSAFHI
;
A
#
# COMPACT_ATOMS: atom_id res chain seq x y z
N ILE A 1 -10.66 -11.75 -14.92
CA ILE A 1 -9.45 -11.93 -14.06
C ILE A 1 -8.24 -11.67 -14.91
N PHE A 2 -7.38 -10.79 -14.46
CA PHE A 2 -6.08 -10.54 -15.09
C PHE A 2 -5.01 -11.15 -14.19
N LEU A 3 -4.27 -12.14 -14.69
CA LEU A 3 -3.25 -12.87 -13.94
C LEU A 3 -1.85 -12.40 -14.36
N VAL A 4 -1.00 -12.07 -13.40
CA VAL A 4 0.43 -11.75 -13.61
C VAL A 4 1.28 -12.76 -12.85
N GLU A 5 2.10 -13.49 -13.60
CA GLU A 5 3.09 -14.45 -13.06
C GLU A 5 4.40 -14.20 -13.79
N ARG A 6 5.44 -13.69 -13.17
CA ARG A 6 6.80 -13.61 -13.75
C ARG A 6 7.81 -12.86 -12.87
N GLU A 7 9.08 -12.95 -13.23
CA GLU A 7 10.06 -11.93 -12.84
C GLU A 7 9.70 -10.60 -13.48
N THR A 8 9.54 -9.56 -12.66
CA THR A 8 9.21 -8.22 -13.12
C THR A 8 9.93 -7.19 -12.25
N SER A 9 10.27 -6.06 -12.84
CA SER A 9 10.90 -4.98 -12.08
C SER A 9 9.92 -4.24 -11.17
N ARG A 10 8.62 -4.29 -11.44
CA ARG A 10 7.57 -3.60 -10.68
C ARG A 10 6.17 -3.92 -11.20
N THR A 11 5.18 -3.75 -10.33
CA THR A 11 3.76 -3.81 -10.71
C THR A 11 3.06 -2.54 -10.27
N ALA A 12 2.34 -1.86 -11.18
CA ALA A 12 1.59 -0.66 -10.89
C ALA A 12 0.14 -0.79 -11.38
N ILE A 13 -0.81 -0.58 -10.47
CA ILE A 13 -2.26 -0.62 -10.74
C ILE A 13 -2.79 0.81 -10.69
N ASN A 14 -3.37 1.28 -11.79
CA ASN A 14 -3.93 2.61 -11.94
C ASN A 14 -5.25 2.56 -12.71
N SER A 15 -6.12 3.55 -12.52
CA SER A 15 -7.46 3.64 -13.13
C SER A 15 -7.81 5.05 -13.60
N GLY A 16 -6.80 5.83 -14.01
CA GLY A 16 -6.99 7.19 -14.53
C GLY A 16 -6.69 8.28 -13.51
N LEU A 17 -6.51 9.48 -14.02
CA LEU A 17 -6.02 10.65 -13.31
C LEU A 17 -7.06 11.78 -13.32
N ASN A 18 -7.48 12.22 -12.12
CA ASN A 18 -8.34 13.39 -11.89
C ASN A 18 -9.59 13.37 -12.81
N GLU A 19 -9.89 14.50 -13.48
CA GLU A 19 -11.09 14.70 -14.29
C GLU A 19 -11.28 13.63 -15.38
N ASP A 20 -10.23 13.19 -16.04
CA ASP A 20 -10.31 12.13 -17.04
C ASP A 20 -10.67 10.78 -16.41
N GLY A 21 -10.08 10.47 -15.26
CA GLY A 21 -10.44 9.29 -14.49
C GLY A 21 -11.90 9.31 -14.04
N TRP A 22 -12.38 10.44 -13.54
CA TRP A 22 -13.79 10.60 -13.14
C TRP A 22 -14.74 10.52 -14.32
N ARG A 23 -14.41 11.19 -15.43
CA ARG A 23 -15.24 11.18 -16.66
C ARG A 23 -15.39 9.77 -17.24
N VAL A 24 -14.30 9.01 -17.29
CA VAL A 24 -14.34 7.62 -17.80
C VAL A 24 -14.98 6.67 -16.80
N ASN A 25 -14.73 6.87 -15.50
CA ASN A 25 -15.30 6.15 -14.37
C ASN A 25 -15.27 4.62 -14.53
N ARG A 26 -14.14 4.08 -14.95
CA ARG A 26 -13.93 2.64 -15.07
C ARG A 26 -12.87 2.18 -14.08
N PRO A 27 -13.24 1.30 -13.15
CA PRO A 27 -12.30 0.77 -12.18
C PRO A 27 -11.29 -0.20 -12.82
N CYS A 28 -10.10 -0.24 -12.23
CA CYS A 28 -9.16 -1.34 -12.41
C CYS A 28 -9.51 -2.42 -11.38
N GLU A 29 -9.98 -3.58 -11.82
CA GLU A 29 -10.56 -4.56 -10.92
C GLU A 29 -10.33 -6.01 -11.34
N ASN A 30 -10.57 -6.94 -10.40
CA ASN A 30 -10.46 -8.38 -10.63
C ASN A 30 -9.07 -8.81 -11.10
N ILE A 31 -8.04 -8.36 -10.39
CA ILE A 31 -6.64 -8.64 -10.71
C ILE A 31 -6.07 -9.61 -9.68
N GLU A 32 -5.43 -10.66 -10.15
CA GLU A 32 -4.60 -11.55 -9.36
C GLU A 32 -3.13 -11.41 -9.78
N ILE A 33 -2.23 -11.25 -8.80
CA ILE A 33 -0.77 -11.18 -8.97
C ILE A 33 -0.17 -12.22 -8.05
N ARG A 34 0.55 -13.20 -8.60
CA ARG A 34 1.12 -14.27 -7.80
C ARG A 34 2.45 -14.77 -8.31
N GLY A 35 3.23 -15.36 -7.42
CA GLY A 35 4.49 -16.02 -7.77
C GLY A 35 5.52 -15.10 -8.42
N CYS A 36 5.42 -13.79 -8.19
CA CYS A 36 6.30 -12.81 -8.81
C CYS A 36 7.54 -12.54 -7.95
N HIS A 37 8.67 -12.34 -8.61
CA HIS A 37 9.86 -11.77 -7.99
C HIS A 37 10.08 -10.37 -8.57
N MET A 38 9.92 -9.35 -7.73
CA MET A 38 9.98 -7.94 -8.11
C MET A 38 11.29 -7.32 -7.62
N THR A 39 12.08 -6.81 -8.54
CA THR A 39 13.40 -6.27 -8.22
C THR A 39 13.60 -4.87 -8.78
N GLY A 40 14.16 -3.97 -7.97
CA GLY A 40 14.46 -2.59 -8.37
C GLY A 40 13.22 -1.72 -8.60
N GLY A 41 13.44 -0.43 -8.87
CA GLY A 41 12.39 0.55 -9.14
C GLY A 41 11.77 1.17 -7.89
N HIS A 42 10.66 1.92 -8.09
CA HIS A 42 10.04 2.72 -7.03
C HIS A 42 9.12 1.93 -6.09
N GLY A 43 8.80 0.68 -6.38
CA GLY A 43 7.98 -0.15 -5.51
C GLY A 43 7.72 -1.51 -6.15
N GLY A 44 7.67 -2.56 -5.36
CA GLY A 44 7.37 -3.90 -5.84
C GLY A 44 5.92 -4.01 -6.30
N VAL A 45 5.01 -3.81 -5.37
CA VAL A 45 3.56 -3.81 -5.61
C VAL A 45 3.02 -2.40 -5.33
N VAL A 46 2.49 -1.73 -6.35
CA VAL A 46 2.02 -0.34 -6.22
C VAL A 46 0.58 -0.21 -6.71
N ILE A 47 -0.30 0.36 -5.87
CA ILE A 47 -1.62 0.83 -6.25
C ILE A 47 -1.61 2.36 -6.19
N GLY A 48 -1.90 3.02 -7.32
CA GLY A 48 -1.96 4.48 -7.40
C GLY A 48 -0.63 5.15 -7.76
N SER A 49 -0.63 6.49 -7.71
CA SER A 49 -1.65 7.42 -7.17
C SER A 49 -2.83 7.69 -8.13
N ALA A 50 -2.76 7.31 -9.40
CA ALA A 50 -3.79 7.58 -10.39
C ALA A 50 -4.96 6.58 -10.24
N ILE A 51 -5.82 6.79 -9.25
CA ILE A 51 -6.94 5.89 -8.88
C ILE A 51 -8.31 6.53 -9.07
N SER A 52 -8.41 7.58 -9.86
CA SER A 52 -9.65 8.37 -9.98
C SER A 52 -10.84 7.61 -10.55
N GLY A 53 -10.61 6.53 -11.31
CA GLY A 53 -11.65 5.61 -11.76
C GLY A 53 -11.97 4.49 -10.79
N GLY A 54 -11.24 4.42 -9.65
CA GLY A 54 -11.38 3.35 -8.65
C GLY A 54 -10.49 2.12 -8.91
N VAL A 55 -10.11 1.45 -7.82
CA VAL A 55 -9.40 0.16 -7.83
C VAL A 55 -10.10 -0.76 -6.84
N ARG A 56 -10.43 -1.98 -7.23
CA ARG A 56 -11.07 -2.93 -6.32
C ARG A 56 -10.84 -4.39 -6.70
N ASN A 57 -11.08 -5.25 -5.72
CA ASN A 57 -10.95 -6.70 -5.87
C ASN A 57 -9.59 -7.11 -6.45
N ILE A 58 -8.55 -6.75 -5.69
CA ILE A 58 -7.15 -7.05 -6.03
C ILE A 58 -6.65 -8.12 -5.08
N TYR A 59 -6.08 -9.19 -5.62
CA TYR A 59 -5.46 -10.25 -4.85
C TYR A 59 -3.99 -10.42 -5.25
N MET A 60 -3.08 -10.25 -4.29
CA MET A 60 -1.65 -10.40 -4.51
C MET A 60 -1.10 -11.38 -3.50
N HIS A 61 -0.33 -12.40 -3.97
CA HIS A 61 0.17 -13.40 -3.06
C HIS A 61 1.40 -14.16 -3.58
N ASP A 62 2.09 -14.78 -2.64
CA ASP A 62 3.23 -15.65 -2.91
C ASP A 62 4.33 -14.95 -3.74
N CYS A 63 4.62 -13.68 -3.42
CA CYS A 63 5.59 -12.86 -4.13
C CYS A 63 6.79 -12.49 -3.26
N GLN A 64 7.91 -12.21 -3.94
CA GLN A 64 9.14 -11.70 -3.33
C GLN A 64 9.44 -10.31 -3.89
N ILE A 65 9.88 -9.41 -3.01
CA ILE A 65 10.24 -8.03 -3.37
C ILE A 65 11.63 -7.75 -2.78
N SER A 66 12.54 -7.26 -3.61
CA SER A 66 13.88 -6.91 -3.14
C SER A 66 14.51 -5.75 -3.91
N GLY A 67 15.30 -4.91 -3.22
CA GLY A 67 16.04 -3.82 -3.86
C GLY A 67 15.17 -2.73 -4.49
N THR A 68 13.92 -2.57 -4.05
CA THR A 68 13.01 -1.50 -4.48
C THR A 68 13.05 -0.32 -3.48
N MET A 69 12.47 0.83 -3.84
CA MET A 69 12.29 1.90 -2.85
C MET A 69 11.24 1.52 -1.80
N GLN A 70 10.06 1.06 -2.22
CA GLN A 70 9.03 0.54 -1.32
C GLN A 70 8.71 -0.91 -1.67
N GLY A 71 8.27 -1.68 -0.67
CA GLY A 71 7.76 -3.03 -0.88
C GLY A 71 6.32 -3.00 -1.41
N ILE A 72 5.36 -3.02 -0.52
CA ILE A 72 3.93 -2.85 -0.80
C ILE A 72 3.59 -1.36 -0.64
N ARG A 73 2.99 -0.76 -1.67
CA ARG A 73 2.66 0.66 -1.67
C ARG A 73 1.27 0.94 -2.20
N LEU A 74 0.36 1.42 -1.35
CA LEU A 74 -0.94 1.94 -1.73
C LEU A 74 -0.92 3.45 -1.48
N LYS A 75 -1.13 4.25 -2.52
CA LYS A 75 -0.95 5.70 -2.41
C LYS A 75 -2.03 6.49 -3.13
N SER A 76 -2.38 7.62 -2.55
CA SER A 76 -3.20 8.66 -3.18
C SER A 76 -2.84 10.04 -2.63
N MET A 77 -3.56 11.05 -3.08
CA MET A 77 -3.40 12.43 -2.63
C MET A 77 -4.74 13.17 -2.71
N ARG A 78 -4.80 14.31 -2.03
CA ARG A 78 -5.93 15.24 -2.16
C ARG A 78 -6.17 15.61 -3.62
N GLY A 79 -7.42 15.77 -4.00
CA GLY A 79 -7.82 16.11 -5.37
C GLY A 79 -7.80 14.94 -6.36
N ARG A 80 -7.44 13.73 -5.90
CA ARG A 80 -7.42 12.55 -6.77
C ARG A 80 -8.80 11.89 -6.89
N GLY A 81 -9.60 11.87 -5.83
CA GLY A 81 -10.85 11.12 -5.78
C GLY A 81 -10.67 9.62 -6.00
N GLY A 82 -11.73 8.95 -6.40
CA GLY A 82 -11.71 7.50 -6.59
C GLY A 82 -11.60 6.70 -5.30
N TYR A 83 -11.28 5.43 -5.41
CA TYR A 83 -11.23 4.54 -4.27
C TYR A 83 -10.23 3.40 -4.45
N VAL A 84 -9.83 2.79 -3.32
CA VAL A 84 -9.10 1.52 -3.25
C VAL A 84 -9.86 0.63 -2.27
N HIS A 85 -10.58 -0.36 -2.79
CA HIS A 85 -11.43 -1.26 -2.01
C HIS A 85 -11.07 -2.73 -2.23
N ASP A 86 -11.31 -3.55 -1.21
CA ASP A 86 -11.18 -5.01 -1.30
C ASP A 86 -9.82 -5.46 -1.85
N VAL A 87 -8.75 -4.99 -1.22
CA VAL A 87 -7.39 -5.40 -1.53
C VAL A 87 -6.92 -6.46 -0.53
N ARG A 88 -6.47 -7.59 -1.04
CA ARG A 88 -5.88 -8.66 -0.26
C ARG A 88 -4.45 -8.91 -0.71
N ILE A 89 -3.52 -8.87 0.23
CA ILE A 89 -2.09 -9.12 0.00
C ILE A 89 -1.62 -10.13 1.02
N GLU A 90 -1.03 -11.24 0.58
CA GLU A 90 -0.61 -12.28 1.50
C GLU A 90 0.64 -13.04 1.05
N ASN A 91 1.32 -13.68 2.01
CA ASN A 91 2.49 -14.51 1.74
C ASN A 91 3.59 -13.74 0.99
N MET A 92 4.00 -12.59 1.51
CA MET A 92 5.00 -11.74 0.88
C MET A 92 6.34 -11.83 1.62
N GLU A 93 7.43 -11.85 0.85
CA GLU A 93 8.77 -11.68 1.37
C GLU A 93 9.35 -10.36 0.85
N ILE A 94 9.75 -9.44 1.76
CA ILE A 94 10.18 -8.08 1.41
C ILE A 94 11.54 -7.82 2.03
N ASN A 95 12.57 -7.70 1.20
CA ASN A 95 13.93 -7.51 1.66
C ASN A 95 14.63 -6.32 0.96
N ASP A 96 15.49 -5.64 1.70
CA ASP A 96 16.39 -4.60 1.17
C ASP A 96 15.66 -3.51 0.37
N VAL A 97 14.53 -3.03 0.90
CA VAL A 97 13.84 -1.85 0.37
C VAL A 97 14.37 -0.59 1.05
N SER A 98 14.59 0.50 0.29
CA SER A 98 15.24 1.70 0.85
C SER A 98 14.34 2.53 1.75
N ASP A 99 13.03 2.52 1.52
CA ASP A 99 12.07 3.34 2.26
C ASP A 99 11.13 2.47 3.14
N GLN A 100 9.89 2.25 2.71
CA GLN A 100 8.90 1.52 3.51
C GLN A 100 8.70 0.08 3.00
N ALA A 101 8.68 -0.91 3.92
CA ALA A 101 8.29 -2.26 3.55
C ALA A 101 6.79 -2.35 3.24
N ILE A 102 5.95 -1.73 4.06
CA ILE A 102 4.50 -1.60 3.82
C ILE A 102 4.12 -0.12 3.95
N GLN A 103 3.52 0.45 2.92
CA GLN A 103 3.04 1.83 2.91
C GLN A 103 1.59 1.94 2.42
N ILE A 104 0.73 2.53 3.23
CA ILE A 104 -0.61 3.01 2.84
C ILE A 104 -0.64 4.51 3.14
N ASN A 105 -0.60 5.37 2.11
CA ASN A 105 -0.36 6.79 2.32
C ASN A 105 -1.21 7.67 1.38
N MET A 106 -2.02 8.56 1.97
CA MET A 106 -2.84 9.54 1.26
C MET A 106 -2.18 10.93 1.15
N PHE A 107 -0.91 11.05 1.50
CA PHE A 107 -0.11 12.29 1.39
C PHE A 107 0.93 12.21 0.27
N TYR A 108 0.58 11.58 -0.85
CA TYR A 108 1.50 11.50 -1.96
C TYR A 108 1.76 12.89 -2.56
N GLU A 109 3.03 13.16 -2.88
CA GLU A 109 3.50 14.43 -3.45
C GLU A 109 3.05 15.67 -2.65
N TYR A 110 2.13 16.45 -3.20
CA TYR A 110 1.75 17.78 -2.70
C TYR A 110 0.52 17.76 -1.77
N SER A 111 0.08 16.63 -1.27
CA SER A 111 -1.13 16.54 -0.44
C SER A 111 -1.15 17.48 0.77
N THR A 112 0.03 17.80 1.32
CA THR A 112 0.14 18.72 2.47
C THR A 112 -0.17 20.17 2.11
N VAL A 113 0.06 20.59 0.87
CA VAL A 113 -0.16 21.96 0.39
C VAL A 113 -1.43 22.11 -0.44
N MET A 114 -2.01 20.99 -0.89
CA MET A 114 -3.28 21.02 -1.62
C MET A 114 -4.46 21.25 -0.68
N PRO A 115 -5.48 22.00 -1.09
CA PRO A 115 -6.68 22.19 -0.29
C PRO A 115 -7.39 20.83 -0.09
N LYS A 116 -8.24 20.77 0.94
CA LYS A 116 -9.11 19.61 1.15
C LYS A 116 -10.00 19.43 -0.07
N SER A 117 -10.09 18.18 -0.52
CA SER A 117 -10.97 17.81 -1.63
C SER A 117 -12.40 17.61 -1.13
N GLN A 118 -13.39 17.96 -1.94
CA GLN A 118 -14.80 17.64 -1.65
C GLN A 118 -15.06 16.13 -1.77
N GLU A 119 -14.33 15.46 -2.65
CA GLU A 119 -14.38 14.02 -2.85
C GLU A 119 -12.96 13.45 -2.70
N PRO A 120 -12.50 13.18 -1.49
CA PRO A 120 -11.21 12.55 -1.26
C PRO A 120 -11.23 11.09 -1.76
N SER A 121 -10.05 10.54 -2.00
CA SER A 121 -9.93 9.11 -2.28
C SER A 121 -10.38 8.30 -1.06
N ASP A 122 -11.12 7.23 -1.28
CA ASP A 122 -11.61 6.35 -0.21
C ASP A 122 -10.81 5.04 -0.20
N PHE A 123 -10.23 4.71 0.96
CA PHE A 123 -9.47 3.47 1.16
C PHE A 123 -10.18 2.62 2.22
N ASP A 124 -10.68 1.46 1.79
CA ASP A 124 -11.49 0.58 2.63
C ASP A 124 -11.25 -0.92 2.33
N GLY A 125 -11.23 -1.74 3.37
CA GLY A 125 -11.13 -3.19 3.19
C GLY A 125 -9.78 -3.69 2.69
N ILE A 126 -8.67 -3.13 3.21
CA ILE A 126 -7.32 -3.55 2.86
C ILE A 126 -6.82 -4.56 3.89
N ARG A 127 -6.49 -5.77 3.43
CA ARG A 127 -5.99 -6.87 4.27
C ARG A 127 -4.61 -7.28 3.81
N ILE A 128 -3.64 -7.25 4.73
CA ILE A 128 -2.26 -7.67 4.48
C ILE A 128 -1.89 -8.72 5.53
N SER A 129 -1.48 -9.90 5.08
CA SER A 129 -1.15 -11.00 5.98
C SER A 129 0.08 -11.80 5.56
N ASN A 130 0.71 -12.48 6.54
CA ASN A 130 1.87 -13.34 6.30
C ASN A 130 2.99 -12.61 5.55
N VAL A 131 3.45 -11.48 6.06
CA VAL A 131 4.56 -10.71 5.48
C VAL A 131 5.78 -10.82 6.38
N ARG A 132 6.93 -11.11 5.77
CA ARG A 132 8.22 -11.16 6.47
C ARG A 132 9.29 -10.42 5.68
N GLY A 133 10.32 -9.96 6.37
CA GLY A 133 11.47 -9.38 5.70
C GLY A 133 12.23 -8.38 6.54
N GLY A 134 13.13 -7.63 5.88
CA GLY A 134 13.95 -6.65 6.57
C GLY A 134 14.75 -5.75 5.63
N GLY A 135 15.44 -4.79 6.24
CA GLY A 135 16.29 -3.84 5.49
C GLY A 135 15.54 -2.61 4.98
N ALA A 136 14.38 -2.28 5.56
CA ALA A 136 13.63 -1.06 5.26
C ALA A 136 14.02 0.10 6.21
N ALA A 137 13.89 1.34 5.76
CA ALA A 137 13.96 2.50 6.66
C ALA A 137 12.74 2.51 7.60
N VAL A 138 11.55 2.22 7.10
CA VAL A 138 10.31 2.10 7.88
C VAL A 138 9.65 0.74 7.62
N GLY A 139 9.31 0.03 8.68
CA GLY A 139 8.62 -1.25 8.55
C GLY A 139 7.19 -1.09 8.01
N ILE A 140 6.38 -0.30 8.70
CA ILE A 140 4.98 -0.07 8.34
C ILE A 140 4.65 1.42 8.47
N GLU A 141 4.13 2.01 7.39
CA GLU A 141 3.59 3.38 7.38
C GLU A 141 2.13 3.38 6.93
N ILE A 142 1.21 3.88 7.77
CA ILE A 142 -0.22 3.99 7.46
C ILE A 142 -0.66 5.42 7.76
N LYS A 143 -0.96 6.21 6.71
CA LYS A 143 -1.30 7.64 6.83
C LYS A 143 -2.53 7.99 6.01
N GLY A 144 -3.69 8.12 6.67
CA GLY A 144 -4.90 8.69 6.09
C GLY A 144 -4.90 10.23 6.16
N LEU A 145 -5.88 10.86 5.53
CA LEU A 145 -6.12 12.29 5.66
C LEU A 145 -6.88 12.61 6.96
N PRO A 146 -6.61 13.74 7.61
CA PRO A 146 -7.38 14.15 8.82
C PRO A 146 -8.88 14.27 8.55
N GLU A 147 -9.24 14.75 7.37
CA GLU A 147 -10.62 14.91 6.92
C GLU A 147 -11.24 13.65 6.31
N HIS A 148 -10.43 12.65 5.96
CA HIS A 148 -10.89 11.39 5.40
C HIS A 148 -9.97 10.24 5.80
N LYS A 149 -10.38 9.52 6.82
CA LYS A 149 -9.55 8.47 7.44
C LYS A 149 -9.61 7.17 6.64
N LEU A 150 -8.56 6.38 6.75
CA LEU A 150 -8.52 5.01 6.25
C LEU A 150 -9.45 4.11 7.07
N LYS A 151 -10.14 3.16 6.41
CA LYS A 151 -11.12 2.27 7.05
C LYS A 151 -10.80 0.80 6.81
N ASN A 152 -11.15 -0.02 7.81
CA ASN A 152 -11.10 -1.47 7.71
C ASN A 152 -9.75 -1.99 7.20
N ILE A 153 -8.65 -1.50 7.81
CA ILE A 153 -7.29 -1.97 7.56
C ILE A 153 -7.02 -3.17 8.47
N SER A 154 -6.58 -4.28 7.92
CA SER A 154 -6.21 -5.46 8.71
C SER A 154 -4.78 -5.89 8.39
N LEU A 155 -3.96 -6.01 9.44
CA LEU A 155 -2.60 -6.56 9.37
C LEU A 155 -2.52 -7.80 10.25
N GLU A 156 -2.11 -8.93 9.68
CA GLU A 156 -2.03 -10.20 10.40
C GLU A 156 -0.74 -10.95 10.09
N ASN A 157 -0.08 -11.46 11.12
CA ASN A 157 1.17 -12.23 11.01
C ASN A 157 2.25 -11.50 10.19
N ILE A 158 2.61 -10.31 10.65
CA ILE A 158 3.64 -9.47 10.03
C ILE A 158 4.92 -9.53 10.88
N LYS A 159 6.06 -9.81 10.24
CA LYS A 159 7.38 -9.84 10.89
C LYS A 159 8.39 -9.06 10.06
N LEU A 160 8.70 -7.85 10.47
CA LEU A 160 9.60 -6.96 9.74
C LEU A 160 10.75 -6.46 10.62
N LYS A 161 11.89 -6.21 10.00
CA LYS A 161 13.04 -5.51 10.61
C LYS A 161 13.30 -4.23 9.81
N ALA A 162 13.34 -3.08 10.50
CA ALA A 162 13.49 -1.78 9.86
C ALA A 162 14.30 -0.83 10.76
N ASP A 163 14.58 0.39 10.33
CA ASP A 163 15.16 1.41 11.22
C ASP A 163 14.07 2.01 12.13
N GLU A 164 12.91 2.34 11.59
CA GLU A 164 11.71 2.72 12.32
C GLU A 164 10.62 1.64 12.19
N ALA A 165 10.00 1.25 13.30
CA ALA A 165 9.10 0.10 13.30
C ALA A 165 7.74 0.40 12.64
N PHE A 166 7.00 1.42 13.15
CA PHE A 166 5.60 1.64 12.79
C PHE A 166 5.21 3.12 12.89
N ILE A 167 4.62 3.64 11.83
CA ILE A 167 4.06 5.00 11.76
C ILE A 167 2.57 4.89 11.41
N CYS A 168 1.68 5.46 12.22
CA CYS A 168 0.25 5.42 11.97
C CYS A 168 -0.42 6.75 12.30
N SER A 169 -1.29 7.23 11.39
CA SER A 169 -2.12 8.40 11.63
C SER A 169 -3.40 8.39 10.79
N ASN A 170 -4.46 8.99 11.32
CA ASN A 170 -5.74 9.19 10.63
C ASN A 170 -6.34 7.89 10.08
N VAL A 171 -6.44 6.89 10.92
CA VAL A 171 -7.11 5.61 10.67
C VAL A 171 -8.37 5.55 11.54
N GLU A 172 -9.50 5.20 10.95
CA GLU A 172 -10.78 5.07 11.67
C GLU A 172 -10.94 3.68 12.28
N SER A 173 -10.58 2.65 11.50
CA SER A 173 -10.67 1.26 11.96
C SER A 173 -9.50 0.43 11.44
N MET A 174 -8.79 -0.20 12.38
CA MET A 174 -7.65 -1.07 12.08
C MET A 174 -7.62 -2.27 13.03
N GLU A 175 -7.40 -3.42 12.47
CA GLU A 175 -7.17 -4.65 13.23
C GLU A 175 -5.71 -5.09 13.07
N LEU A 176 -5.06 -5.37 14.19
CA LEU A 176 -3.67 -5.85 14.24
C LEU A 176 -3.63 -7.19 14.98
N LYS A 177 -3.11 -8.23 14.34
CA LYS A 177 -2.93 -9.57 14.92
C LYS A 177 -1.52 -10.09 14.64
N GLN A 178 -0.77 -10.40 15.66
CA GLN A 178 0.58 -10.94 15.53
C GLN A 178 1.48 -10.08 14.64
N VAL A 179 1.47 -8.76 14.86
CA VAL A 179 2.29 -7.79 14.14
C VAL A 179 3.53 -7.46 14.96
N SER A 180 4.68 -7.69 14.37
CA SER A 180 5.99 -7.36 14.94
C SER A 180 6.80 -6.59 13.91
N ALA A 181 7.22 -5.38 14.28
CA ALA A 181 8.19 -4.62 13.54
C ALA A 181 9.32 -4.20 14.51
N GLU A 182 10.53 -4.65 14.27
CA GLU A 182 11.69 -4.36 15.11
C GLU A 182 12.48 -3.22 14.48
N GLY A 183 12.66 -2.12 15.22
CA GLY A 183 13.45 -0.96 14.81
C GLY A 183 14.85 -0.96 15.40
N ARG A 184 15.84 -0.51 14.64
CA ARG A 184 17.23 -0.34 15.13
C ARG A 184 17.33 0.73 16.21
N CYS A 185 16.49 1.74 16.18
CA CYS A 185 16.52 2.88 17.12
C CYS A 185 15.69 2.66 18.39
N LYS A 186 15.67 1.47 18.98
CA LYS A 186 14.89 1.11 20.18
C LYS A 186 13.36 1.28 20.02
N SER A 187 12.85 1.43 18.82
CA SER A 187 11.44 1.38 18.54
C SER A 187 11.07 -0.04 18.14
N ALA A 188 10.32 -0.72 18.98
CA ALA A 188 9.77 -2.02 18.66
C ALA A 188 8.25 -1.91 18.78
N PHE A 189 7.54 -2.50 17.85
CA PHE A 189 6.09 -2.59 17.86
C PHE A 189 5.67 -4.05 17.79
N HIS A 190 4.96 -4.50 18.83
CA HIS A 190 4.47 -5.88 18.92
C HIS A 190 3.01 -5.87 19.37
N ILE A 191 2.15 -6.55 18.65
CA ILE A 191 0.78 -6.89 19.02
C ILE A 191 0.48 -8.35 18.62
#